data_d562ad58dca9d20f88d92443e23002ef
#
_entry.id   d562ad58dca9d20f88d92443e23002ef
#
_cell.length_a   1.000
_cell.length_b   1.000
_cell.length_c   1.000
_cell.angle_alpha   90.00
_cell.angle_beta   90.00
_cell.angle_gamma   90.00
#
_symmetry.space_group_name_H-M   'P 1'
#
loop_
_entity.id
_entity.type
_entity.pdbx_description
1 polymer ?
#
loop_
_entity_poly.entity_id
_entity_poly.type
_entity_poly.pdbx_seq_one_letter_code
_entity_poly.pdbx_strand_id
1 'polypeptide(L)'
;KDNKTCRTKILTNEQFEQEAKKKLYEELDEYMNATNNKESLEELADILELIHALTGVHDASFEELDAIRVKKKEKRGGFDDHVFLIDVDE
;
A
#
# COMPACT_ATOMS: atom_id res chain seq x y z
N LYS A 1 -3.39 -21.06 0.96
CA LYS A 1 -4.78 -20.71 1.14
C LYS A 1 -5.54 -21.91 1.63
N ASP A 2 -6.48 -21.74 2.47
CA ASP A 2 -7.22 -22.85 3.01
C ASP A 2 -8.12 -23.48 1.94
N ASN A 3 -8.75 -24.57 2.28
CA ASN A 3 -9.49 -25.38 1.31
C ASN A 3 -10.94 -24.97 1.18
N LYS A 4 -11.27 -23.79 1.60
CA LYS A 4 -12.65 -23.36 1.51
C LYS A 4 -13.01 -23.03 0.07
N THR A 5 -14.23 -23.37 -0.28
CA THR A 5 -14.76 -22.95 -1.56
C THR A 5 -14.96 -21.45 -1.51
N CYS A 6 -14.40 -20.76 -2.48
CA CYS A 6 -14.65 -19.33 -2.57
C CYS A 6 -15.12 -18.96 -3.96
N ARG A 7 -15.92 -17.92 -3.99
CA ARG A 7 -16.33 -17.34 -5.24
C ARG A 7 -15.27 -16.37 -5.69
N THR A 8 -14.87 -16.51 -6.92
CA THR A 8 -13.88 -15.61 -7.50
C THR A 8 -14.47 -14.97 -8.73
N LYS A 9 -13.89 -13.85 -9.08
CA LYS A 9 -14.36 -13.06 -10.19
C LYS A 9 -13.17 -12.33 -10.77
N ILE A 10 -13.07 -12.36 -12.10
CA ILE A 10 -12.03 -11.61 -12.77
C ILE A 10 -12.55 -10.22 -13.05
N LEU A 11 -11.85 -9.22 -12.56
CA LEU A 11 -12.26 -7.83 -12.66
C LEU A 11 -11.50 -7.13 -13.77
N THR A 12 -12.14 -6.12 -14.35
CA THR A 12 -11.42 -5.20 -15.22
C THR A 12 -10.44 -4.39 -14.39
N ASN A 13 -9.49 -3.72 -15.03
CA ASN A 13 -8.56 -2.85 -14.32
C ASN A 13 -9.28 -1.79 -13.50
N GLU A 14 -10.32 -1.21 -14.06
CA GLU A 14 -11.07 -0.17 -13.37
C GLU A 14 -11.79 -0.73 -12.14
N GLN A 15 -12.41 -1.91 -12.31
CA GLN A 15 -13.09 -2.55 -11.19
C GLN A 15 -12.10 -2.94 -10.11
N PHE A 16 -10.96 -3.50 -10.51
CA PHE A 16 -9.94 -3.90 -9.57
C PHE A 16 -9.41 -2.69 -8.81
N GLU A 17 -9.15 -1.59 -9.51
CA GLU A 17 -8.65 -0.40 -8.86
C GLU A 17 -9.61 0.10 -7.79
N GLN A 18 -10.90 0.12 -8.11
CA GLN A 18 -11.90 0.56 -7.15
C GLN A 18 -11.97 -0.34 -5.92
N GLU A 19 -11.97 -1.65 -6.16
CA GLU A 19 -12.03 -2.61 -5.05
C GLU A 19 -10.75 -2.56 -4.21
N ALA A 20 -9.61 -2.43 -4.85
CA ALA A 20 -8.34 -2.35 -4.13
C ALA A 20 -8.27 -1.08 -3.28
N LYS A 21 -8.80 0.03 -3.77
CA LYS A 21 -8.83 1.26 -2.99
C LYS A 21 -9.71 1.11 -1.75
N LYS A 22 -10.84 0.44 -1.90
CA LYS A 22 -11.69 0.15 -0.74
C LYS A 22 -10.96 -0.73 0.26
N LYS A 23 -10.29 -1.74 -0.25
CA LYS A 23 -9.54 -2.66 0.60
C LYS A 23 -8.41 -1.92 1.32
N LEU A 24 -7.81 -0.96 0.65
CA LEU A 24 -6.75 -0.17 1.24
C LEU A 24 -7.25 0.60 2.47
N TYR A 25 -8.44 1.17 2.40
CA TYR A 25 -9.05 1.81 3.57
C TYR A 25 -9.26 0.81 4.70
N GLU A 26 -9.73 -0.40 4.38
CA GLU A 26 -9.95 -1.42 5.40
C GLU A 26 -8.66 -1.81 6.08
N GLU A 27 -7.60 -2.05 5.30
CA GLU A 27 -6.32 -2.47 5.86
C GLU A 27 -5.69 -1.34 6.67
N LEU A 28 -5.86 -0.11 6.22
CA LEU A 28 -5.36 1.03 6.96
C LEU A 28 -6.05 1.12 8.32
N ASP A 29 -7.36 0.93 8.35
CA ASP A 29 -8.11 0.95 9.59
C ASP A 29 -7.64 -0.18 10.51
N GLU A 30 -7.40 -1.36 9.96
CA GLU A 30 -6.89 -2.47 10.75
C GLU A 30 -5.52 -2.18 11.33
N TYR A 31 -4.66 -1.53 10.55
CA TYR A 31 -3.35 -1.11 11.05
C TYR A 31 -3.51 -0.12 12.20
N MET A 32 -4.40 0.86 12.03
CA MET A 32 -4.63 1.88 13.06
C MET A 32 -5.13 1.27 14.37
N ASN A 33 -5.80 0.13 14.29
CA ASN A 33 -6.36 -0.54 15.45
C ASN A 33 -5.55 -1.73 15.92
N ALA A 34 -4.41 -2.00 15.32
CA ALA A 34 -3.56 -3.11 15.73
C ALA A 34 -3.01 -2.84 17.13
N THR A 35 -2.90 -3.90 17.93
CA THR A 35 -2.57 -3.75 19.34
C THR A 35 -1.16 -4.19 19.70
N ASN A 36 -0.43 -4.79 18.75
CA ASN A 36 0.94 -5.21 19.02
C ASN A 36 1.74 -5.18 17.72
N ASN A 37 3.05 -5.36 17.87
CA ASN A 37 3.96 -5.24 16.72
C ASN A 37 3.70 -6.30 15.67
N LYS A 38 3.35 -7.51 16.08
CA LYS A 38 3.11 -8.58 15.11
C LYS A 38 1.91 -8.25 14.25
N GLU A 39 0.81 -7.83 14.86
CA GLU A 39 -0.38 -7.44 14.12
C GLU A 39 -0.09 -6.26 13.21
N SER A 40 0.64 -5.28 13.72
CA SER A 40 0.98 -4.09 12.94
C SER A 40 1.74 -4.46 11.68
N LEU A 41 2.71 -5.37 11.81
CA LEU A 41 3.49 -5.79 10.65
C LEU A 41 2.66 -6.56 9.65
N GLU A 42 1.72 -7.37 10.14
CA GLU A 42 0.83 -8.11 9.24
C GLU A 42 -0.03 -7.15 8.43
N GLU A 43 -0.55 -6.12 9.07
CA GLU A 43 -1.37 -5.15 8.35
C GLU A 43 -0.53 -4.32 7.37
N LEU A 44 0.69 -3.97 7.75
CA LEU A 44 1.57 -3.27 6.82
C LEU A 44 1.91 -4.14 5.62
N ALA A 45 2.08 -5.45 5.83
CA ALA A 45 2.32 -6.36 4.72
C ALA A 45 1.13 -6.40 3.75
N ASP A 46 -0.08 -6.40 4.29
CA ASP A 46 -1.28 -6.38 3.46
C ASP A 46 -1.38 -5.09 2.67
N ILE A 47 -1.06 -3.97 3.31
CA ILE A 47 -1.05 -2.67 2.64
C ILE A 47 -0.01 -2.66 1.52
N LEU A 48 1.16 -3.20 1.80
CA LEU A 48 2.22 -3.26 0.79
C LEU A 48 1.81 -4.12 -0.40
N GLU A 49 1.13 -5.23 -0.15
CA GLU A 49 0.64 -6.07 -1.25
C GLU A 49 -0.35 -5.31 -2.13
N LEU A 50 -1.23 -4.53 -1.53
CA LEU A 50 -2.15 -3.70 -2.29
C LEU A 50 -1.41 -2.65 -3.11
N ILE A 51 -0.34 -2.08 -2.55
CA ILE A 51 0.48 -1.11 -3.26
C ILE A 51 1.12 -1.76 -4.49
N HIS A 52 1.65 -2.99 -4.34
CA HIS A 52 2.19 -3.72 -5.48
C HIS A 52 1.14 -3.90 -6.58
N ALA A 53 -0.04 -4.33 -6.18
CA ALA A 53 -1.10 -4.59 -7.15
C ALA A 53 -1.55 -3.31 -7.85
N LEU A 54 -1.70 -2.23 -7.07
CA LEU A 54 -2.14 -0.95 -7.65
C LEU A 54 -1.08 -0.35 -8.56
N THR A 55 0.19 -0.57 -8.26
CA THR A 55 1.27 -0.12 -9.14
C THR A 55 1.09 -0.70 -10.54
N GLY A 56 0.73 -1.99 -10.63
CA GLY A 56 0.48 -2.61 -11.92
C GLY A 56 -0.71 -2.01 -12.65
N VAL A 57 -1.74 -1.61 -11.92
CA VAL A 57 -2.90 -0.95 -12.51
C VAL A 57 -2.49 0.34 -13.23
N HIS A 58 -1.47 1.01 -12.71
CA HIS A 58 -0.99 2.26 -13.30
C HIS A 58 0.16 2.04 -14.28
N ASP A 59 0.28 0.81 -14.79
CA ASP A 59 1.26 0.46 -15.83
C ASP A 59 2.70 0.70 -15.42
N ALA A 60 2.99 0.46 -14.16
CA ALA A 60 4.33 0.63 -13.63
C ALA A 60 4.77 -0.61 -12.88
N SER A 61 6.08 -0.78 -12.76
CA SER A 61 6.65 -1.83 -11.94
C SER A 61 6.86 -1.31 -10.51
N PHE A 62 7.02 -2.23 -9.59
CA PHE A 62 7.33 -1.82 -8.22
C PHE A 62 8.67 -1.10 -8.16
N GLU A 63 9.62 -1.51 -9.01
CA GLU A 63 10.93 -0.84 -9.08
C GLU A 63 10.77 0.62 -9.48
N GLU A 64 9.87 0.89 -10.42
CA GLU A 64 9.61 2.28 -10.82
C GLU A 64 8.99 3.08 -9.69
N LEU A 65 8.04 2.47 -8.99
CA LEU A 65 7.43 3.12 -7.84
C LEU A 65 8.47 3.41 -6.76
N ASP A 66 9.33 2.42 -6.50
CA ASP A 66 10.34 2.58 -5.46
C ASP A 66 11.35 3.66 -5.83
N ALA A 67 11.70 3.78 -7.10
CA ALA A 67 12.58 4.84 -7.56
C ALA A 67 11.97 6.22 -7.30
N ILE A 68 10.67 6.35 -7.52
CA ILE A 68 9.97 7.59 -7.20
C ILE A 68 10.03 7.86 -5.69
N ARG A 69 9.81 6.83 -4.88
CA ARG A 69 9.85 6.96 -3.43
C ARG A 69 11.23 7.43 -2.97
N VAL A 70 12.29 6.83 -3.50
CA VAL A 70 13.64 7.19 -3.13
C VAL A 70 13.94 8.64 -3.50
N LYS A 71 13.53 9.05 -4.70
CA LYS A 71 13.73 10.42 -5.15
C LYS A 71 13.03 11.43 -4.24
N LYS A 72 11.81 11.10 -3.83
CA LYS A 72 11.08 11.98 -2.92
C LYS A 72 11.75 12.04 -1.56
N LYS A 73 12.29 10.91 -1.10
CA LYS A 73 13.01 10.86 0.17
C LYS A 73 14.25 11.76 0.12
N GLU A 74 14.98 11.74 -0.99
CA GLU A 74 16.15 12.58 -1.15
C GLU A 74 15.80 14.07 -1.15
N LYS A 75 14.67 14.38 -1.78
CA LYS A 75 14.23 15.76 -1.92
C LYS A 75 13.60 16.33 -0.67
N ARG A 76 12.74 15.53 -0.03
CA ARG A 76 11.93 15.99 1.11
C ARG A 76 12.35 15.43 2.45
N GLY A 77 13.28 14.48 2.44
CA GLY A 77 13.62 13.73 3.63
C GLY A 77 12.68 12.55 3.82
N GLY A 78 13.16 11.53 4.48
CA GLY A 78 12.36 10.39 4.85
C GLY A 78 11.88 10.52 6.29
N PHE A 79 11.44 9.41 6.83
CA PHE A 79 10.96 9.39 8.21
C PHE A 79 11.90 8.60 9.12
N ASP A 80 13.06 8.23 8.62
CA ASP A 80 14.01 7.41 9.37
C ASP A 80 14.45 8.05 10.67
N ASP A 81 14.60 9.37 10.64
CA ASP A 81 15.05 10.12 11.81
C ASP A 81 13.89 10.73 12.59
N HIS A 82 12.68 10.25 12.33
CA HIS A 82 11.46 10.73 12.96
C HIS A 82 11.19 12.21 12.67
N VAL A 83 11.74 12.71 11.57
CA VAL A 83 11.45 14.06 11.11
C VAL A 83 10.22 14.01 10.21
N PHE A 84 9.26 14.84 10.50
CA PHE A 84 8.02 14.87 9.75
C PHE A 84 7.90 16.21 9.04
N LEU A 85 8.03 16.17 7.71
CA LEU A 85 7.92 17.36 6.89
C LEU A 85 6.46 17.62 6.60
N ILE A 86 5.94 18.70 7.13
CA ILE A 86 4.51 18.98 7.04
C ILE A 86 4.17 19.59 5.70
N ASP A 87 5.04 20.41 5.17
CA ASP A 87 4.74 21.19 3.98
C ASP A 87 5.99 21.29 3.12
N VAL A 88 5.81 21.15 1.83
CA VAL A 88 6.93 21.27 0.91
C VAL A 88 6.42 21.86 -0.41
N ASP A 89 7.13 22.85 -0.90
CA ASP A 89 6.87 23.44 -2.20
C ASP A 89 7.54 22.62 -3.29
N GLU A 90 6.76 22.24 -4.27
CA GLU A 90 7.30 21.54 -5.43
C GLU A 90 7.14 22.36 -6.69
#